data_841b1382a133ec7cd1a0bfc5da4ae67e
#
_entry.id   841b1382a133ec7cd1a0bfc5da4ae67e
#
_cell.length_a   1.000
_cell.length_b   1.000
_cell.length_c   1.000
_cell.angle_alpha   90.00
_cell.angle_beta   90.00
_cell.angle_gamma   90.00
#
_symmetry.space_group_name_H-M   'P 1'
#
loop_
_entity.id
_entity.type
_entity.pdbx_description
1 polymer ?
#
loop_
_entity_poly.entity_id
_entity_poly.type
_entity_poly.pdbx_seq_one_letter_code
_entity_poly.pdbx_strand_id
1 'polypeptide(L)' 'MTKEQVFGNLKEILSVMRPNTDLTNVNYDTELVRELGIDSLMMMLMSLALEEKFNFRFSDNQPPFHTVGEVCDYIASLT' A
#
# COMPACT_ATOMS: atom_id res chain seq x y z
N MET A 1 -13.53 -4.52 6.79
CA MET A 1 -12.25 -3.96 7.26
C MET A 1 -12.26 -2.45 7.06
N THR A 2 -11.78 -1.70 8.04
CA THR A 2 -11.77 -0.25 7.94
C THR A 2 -10.53 0.25 7.19
N LYS A 3 -10.62 1.47 6.67
CA LYS A 3 -9.49 2.12 6.03
C LYS A 3 -8.29 2.23 6.99
N GLU A 4 -8.56 2.48 8.26
CA GLU A 4 -7.51 2.60 9.28
C GLU A 4 -6.79 1.29 9.52
N GLN A 5 -7.52 0.17 9.51
CA GLN A 5 -6.91 -1.15 9.64
C GLN A 5 -6.02 -1.47 8.44
N VAL A 6 -6.49 -1.13 7.25
CA VAL A 6 -5.68 -1.32 6.04
C VAL A 6 -4.43 -0.46 6.11
N PHE A 7 -4.56 0.77 6.56
CA PHE A 7 -3.44 1.70 6.69
C PHE A 7 -2.35 1.14 7.62
N GLY A 8 -2.74 0.64 8.79
CA GLY A 8 -1.79 0.04 9.73
C GLY A 8 -1.05 -1.15 9.13
N ASN A 9 -1.77 -2.02 8.44
CA ASN A 9 -1.18 -3.19 7.79
C ASN A 9 -0.25 -2.77 6.64
N LEU A 10 -0.64 -1.77 5.88
CA LEU A 10 0.19 -1.26 4.79
C LEU A 10 1.49 -0.67 5.32
N LYS A 11 1.46 0.05 6.43
CA LYS A 11 2.66 0.59 7.05
C LYS A 11 3.61 -0.53 7.48
N GLU A 12 3.09 -1.64 8.00
CA GLU A 12 3.92 -2.79 8.35
C GLU A 12 4.61 -3.37 7.11
N ILE A 13 3.87 -3.52 6.02
CA ILE A 13 4.43 -4.02 4.77
C ILE A 13 5.54 -3.09 4.27
N LEU A 14 5.29 -1.79 4.29
CA LEU A 14 6.27 -0.79 3.86
C LEU A 14 7.51 -0.80 4.74
N SER A 15 7.36 -1.04 6.04
CA SER A 15 8.50 -1.09 6.95
C SER A 15 9.42 -2.27 6.65
N VAL A 16 8.87 -3.37 6.17
CA VAL A 16 9.66 -4.53 5.76
C VAL A 16 10.35 -4.25 4.41
N MET A 17 9.63 -3.65 3.47
CA MET A 17 10.14 -3.35 2.14
C MET A 17 11.20 -2.25 2.14
N ARG A 18 11.04 -1.26 3.01
CA ARG A 18 11.91 -0.09 3.09
C ARG A 18 12.31 0.15 4.54
N PRO A 19 13.14 -0.73 5.14
CA PRO A 19 13.43 -0.66 6.58
C PRO A 19 14.15 0.61 7.01
N ASN A 20 14.82 1.31 6.10
CA ASN A 20 15.55 2.53 6.41
C ASN A 20 14.73 3.80 6.14
N THR A 21 13.48 3.65 5.73
CA THR A 21 12.60 4.79 5.45
C THR A 21 11.82 5.14 6.70
N ASP A 22 11.80 6.44 7.03
CA ASP A 22 11.01 6.93 8.16
C ASP A 22 9.53 6.98 7.75
N LEU A 23 8.72 6.14 8.39
CA LEU A 23 7.29 6.06 8.11
C LEU A 23 6.45 6.85 9.13
N THR A 24 7.09 7.59 10.03
CA THR A 24 6.40 8.31 11.09
C THR A 24 5.39 9.32 10.55
N ASN A 25 5.73 9.98 9.47
CA ASN A 25 4.89 11.03 8.88
C ASN A 25 4.04 10.55 7.71
N VAL A 26 3.99 9.25 7.46
CA VAL A 26 3.17 8.70 6.38
C VAL A 26 1.69 8.92 6.71
N ASN A 27 0.95 9.41 5.74
CA ASN A 27 -0.50 9.62 5.85
C ASN A 27 -1.17 9.21 4.55
N TYR A 28 -2.48 9.43 4.45
CA TYR A 28 -3.22 9.00 3.26
C TYR A 28 -2.81 9.75 2.00
N ASP A 29 -2.27 10.95 2.12
CA ASP A 29 -1.85 11.75 0.98
C ASP A 29 -0.41 11.47 0.56
N THR A 30 0.33 10.65 1.30
CA THR A 30 1.71 10.32 0.99
C THR A 30 1.80 9.61 -0.36
N GLU A 31 2.65 10.12 -1.25
CA GLU A 31 2.83 9.53 -2.57
C GLU A 31 3.81 8.37 -2.51
N LEU A 32 3.39 7.24 -3.06
CA LEU A 32 4.17 5.99 -2.99
C LEU A 32 5.50 6.12 -3.74
N VAL A 33 5.48 6.66 -4.96
CA VAL A 33 6.66 6.75 -5.78
C VAL A 33 7.54 7.94 -5.36
N ARG A 34 6.94 9.11 -5.24
CA ARG A 34 7.70 10.35 -5.02
C ARG A 34 8.23 10.47 -3.61
N GLU A 35 7.44 10.09 -2.61
CA GLU A 35 7.83 10.27 -1.21
C GLU A 35 8.43 9.02 -0.59
N LEU A 36 7.94 7.84 -0.96
CA LEU A 36 8.42 6.58 -0.39
C LEU A 36 9.41 5.84 -1.28
N GLY A 37 9.61 6.31 -2.50
CA GLY A 37 10.57 5.72 -3.42
C GLY A 37 10.20 4.32 -3.90
N ILE A 38 8.90 4.04 -3.99
CA ILE A 38 8.41 2.73 -4.45
C ILE A 38 8.52 2.68 -5.97
N ASP A 39 9.40 1.82 -6.50
CA ASP A 39 9.52 1.61 -7.93
C ASP A 39 8.56 0.52 -8.41
N SER A 40 8.63 0.18 -9.70
CA SER A 40 7.71 -0.79 -10.31
C SER A 40 7.80 -2.16 -9.66
N LEU A 41 9.02 -2.63 -9.37
CA LEU A 41 9.20 -3.92 -8.72
C LEU A 41 8.63 -3.90 -7.30
N MET A 42 8.91 -2.84 -6.56
CA MET A 42 8.40 -2.70 -5.18
C MET A 42 6.88 -2.56 -5.16
N MET A 43 6.31 -1.88 -6.16
CA MET A 43 4.86 -1.77 -6.28
C MET A 43 4.23 -3.15 -6.46
N MET A 44 4.84 -3.98 -7.29
CA MET A 44 4.37 -5.35 -7.49
C MET A 44 4.49 -6.17 -6.21
N LEU A 45 5.61 -6.07 -5.50
CA LEU A 45 5.81 -6.80 -4.25
C LEU A 45 4.82 -6.36 -3.18
N MET A 46 4.56 -5.05 -3.09
CA MET A 46 3.57 -4.51 -2.18
C MET A 46 2.18 -5.06 -2.49
N SER A 47 1.83 -5.09 -3.77
CA SER A 47 0.53 -5.60 -4.21
C SER A 47 0.36 -7.07 -3.85
N LEU A 48 1.40 -7.88 -4.08
CA LEU A 48 1.36 -9.31 -3.74
C LEU A 48 1.21 -9.52 -2.23
N ALA A 49 1.92 -8.74 -1.44
CA ALA A 49 1.84 -8.81 0.02
C ALA A 49 0.44 -8.46 0.51
N LEU A 50 -0.18 -7.44 -0.09
CA LEU A 50 -1.53 -7.03 0.26
C LEU A 50 -2.55 -8.09 -0.12
N GLU A 51 -2.41 -8.68 -1.31
CA GLU A 51 -3.30 -9.75 -1.76
C GLU A 51 -3.27 -10.93 -0.79
N GLU A 52 -2.08 -11.32 -0.37
CA GLU A 52 -1.93 -12.42 0.57
C GLU A 52 -2.49 -12.07 1.95
N LYS A 53 -2.20 -10.86 2.43
CA LYS A 53 -2.62 -10.47 3.78
C LYS A 53 -4.12 -10.33 3.91
N PHE A 54 -4.79 -9.80 2.88
CA PHE A 54 -6.23 -9.55 2.92
C PHE A 54 -7.04 -10.55 2.11
N ASN A 55 -6.40 -11.54 1.54
CA ASN A 55 -7.04 -12.63 0.81
C ASN A 55 -7.94 -12.13 -0.33
N PHE A 56 -7.36 -11.36 -1.23
CA PHE A 56 -8.05 -10.83 -2.41
C PHE A 56 -7.08 -10.76 -3.58
N ARG A 57 -7.56 -10.33 -4.75
CA ARG A 57 -6.70 -10.09 -5.90
C ARG A 57 -7.02 -8.74 -6.54
N PHE A 58 -5.98 -8.00 -6.86
CA PHE A 58 -6.14 -6.79 -7.67
C PHE A 58 -6.53 -7.19 -9.09
N SER A 59 -7.35 -6.33 -9.73
CA SER A 59 -7.69 -6.52 -11.13
C SER A 59 -6.44 -6.35 -12.00
N ASP A 60 -6.33 -7.16 -13.06
CA ASP A 60 -5.22 -7.03 -14.02
C ASP A 60 -5.21 -5.65 -14.69
N ASN A 61 -6.36 -5.00 -14.75
CA ASN A 61 -6.51 -3.68 -15.36
C ASN A 61 -6.44 -2.54 -14.35
N GLN A 62 -6.09 -2.84 -13.09
CA GLN A 62 -6.01 -1.82 -12.06
C GLN A 62 -4.84 -0.88 -12.33
N PRO A 63 -5.10 0.43 -12.50
CA PRO A 63 -4.01 1.40 -12.67
C PRO A 63 -3.13 1.45 -11.43
N PRO A 64 -1.85 1.83 -11.56
CA PRO A 64 -0.99 2.00 -10.40
C PRO A 64 -1.55 3.04 -9.44
N PHE A 65 -1.42 2.77 -8.16
CA PHE A 65 -1.84 3.73 -7.13
C PHE A 65 -0.79 4.83 -6.98
N HIS A 66 -1.24 6.04 -6.72
CA HIS A 66 -0.35 7.18 -6.49
C HIS A 66 -0.10 7.41 -5.00
N THR A 67 -1.12 7.26 -4.18
CA THR A 67 -1.03 7.57 -2.75
C THR A 67 -1.39 6.37 -1.89
N VAL A 68 -0.93 6.44 -0.63
CA VAL A 68 -1.29 5.45 0.39
C VAL A 68 -2.80 5.38 0.55
N GLY A 69 -3.47 6.53 0.54
CA GLY A 69 -4.93 6.58 0.69
C GLY A 69 -5.67 5.86 -0.40
N GLU A 70 -5.19 5.94 -1.64
CA GLU A 70 -5.83 5.24 -2.76
C GLU A 70 -5.81 3.72 -2.55
N VAL A 71 -4.68 3.19 -2.08
CA VAL A 71 -4.55 1.77 -1.77
C VAL A 71 -5.52 1.38 -0.66
N CYS A 72 -5.55 2.17 0.40
CA CYS A 72 -6.42 1.90 1.55
C CYS A 72 -7.89 1.95 1.17
N ASP A 73 -8.30 2.94 0.36
CA ASP A 73 -9.68 3.06 -0.10
C ASP A 73 -10.08 1.86 -0.95
N TYR A 74 -9.21 1.44 -1.84
CA TYR A 74 -9.48 0.31 -2.72
C TYR A 74 -9.75 -0.96 -1.89
N ILE A 75 -8.84 -1.28 -0.98
CA ILE A 75 -8.96 -2.50 -0.17
C ILE A 75 -10.15 -2.43 0.77
N ALA A 76 -10.37 -1.29 1.41
CA ALA A 76 -11.50 -1.12 2.30
C ALA A 76 -12.84 -1.26 1.57
N SER A 77 -12.90 -0.89 0.29
CA SER A 77 -14.11 -1.02 -0.50
C SER A 77 -14.43 -2.47 -0.88
N LEU A 78 -13.43 -3.36 -0.84
CA LEU A 78 -13.61 -4.78 -1.17
C LEU A 78 -14.14 -5.60 0.00
N THR A 79 -14.03 -5.08 1.19
CA THR A 79 -14.41 -5.79 2.42
C THR A 79 -15.51 -5.03 3.18
#